data_08aacf24416591cae80c193e9afbb6e5
#
_entry.id   08aacf24416591cae80c193e9afbb6e5
#
_cell.length_a   1.000
_cell.length_b   1.000
_cell.length_c   1.000
_cell.angle_alpha   90.00
_cell.angle_beta   90.00
_cell.angle_gamma   90.00
#
_symmetry.space_group_name_H-M   'P 1'
#
loop_
_entity.id
_entity.type
_entity.pdbx_description
1 polymer ?
#
loop_
_entity_poly.entity_id
_entity_poly.type
_entity_poly.pdbx_seq_one_letter_code
_entity_poly.pdbx_strand_id
1 'polypeptide(L)'
;MKRYTIGLITGILLTASAVMFLGAKNQSKNLGHITVNSITVIDDVDSDIQGGYISTYNVKGDLTAEFGTDDGGGGSISTYNANGKETAYLGTGEGGNGFISTSNANGKETAYLGT
;
A
#
# COMPACT_ATOMS: atom_id res chain seq x y z
N MET A 1 52.87 20.08 -6.47
CA MET A 1 51.69 19.98 -7.34
C MET A 1 50.86 18.72 -7.06
N LYS A 2 51.40 17.52 -6.95
CA LYS A 2 50.60 16.28 -6.73
C LYS A 2 49.68 16.27 -5.48
N ARG A 3 50.09 16.92 -4.37
CA ARG A 3 49.29 16.95 -3.12
C ARG A 3 48.02 17.84 -3.23
N TYR A 4 48.10 18.94 -3.98
CA TYR A 4 46.93 19.80 -4.21
C TYR A 4 45.88 19.15 -5.12
N THR A 5 46.34 18.41 -6.13
CA THR A 5 45.42 17.69 -7.04
C THR A 5 44.63 16.58 -6.29
N ILE A 6 45.32 15.85 -5.39
CA ILE A 6 44.67 14.82 -4.57
C ILE A 6 43.64 15.43 -3.63
N GLY A 7 43.96 16.54 -2.95
CA GLY A 7 43.00 17.24 -2.08
C GLY A 7 41.77 17.78 -2.82
N LEU A 8 41.96 18.31 -4.03
CA LEU A 8 40.86 18.80 -4.85
C LEU A 8 39.92 17.68 -5.29
N ILE A 9 40.47 16.55 -5.76
CA ILE A 9 39.68 15.40 -6.19
C ILE A 9 38.91 14.80 -5.00
N THR A 10 39.55 14.66 -3.84
CA THR A 10 38.90 14.13 -2.62
C THR A 10 37.78 15.07 -2.15
N GLY A 11 37.99 16.39 -2.19
CA GLY A 11 36.96 17.38 -1.84
C GLY A 11 35.75 17.32 -2.76
N ILE A 12 35.95 17.23 -4.06
CA ILE A 12 34.84 17.11 -5.05
C ILE A 12 34.07 15.81 -4.83
N LEU A 13 34.73 14.68 -4.61
CA LEU A 13 34.07 13.39 -4.37
C LEU A 13 33.27 13.40 -3.05
N LEU A 14 33.81 13.98 -1.98
CA LEU A 14 33.08 14.11 -0.71
C LEU A 14 31.85 15.00 -0.83
N THR A 15 31.96 16.13 -1.54
CA THR A 15 30.84 17.04 -1.75
C THR A 15 29.75 16.40 -2.63
N ALA A 16 30.14 15.73 -3.71
CA ALA A 16 29.21 15.02 -4.58
C ALA A 16 28.48 13.89 -3.83
N SER A 17 29.19 13.13 -3.00
CA SER A 17 28.57 12.08 -2.18
C SER A 17 27.59 12.65 -1.16
N ALA A 18 27.91 13.76 -0.49
CA ALA A 18 27.03 14.42 0.45
C ALA A 18 25.75 14.95 -0.22
N VAL A 19 25.87 15.56 -1.42
CA VAL A 19 24.73 16.06 -2.20
C VAL A 19 23.83 14.91 -2.65
N MET A 20 24.40 13.80 -3.13
CA MET A 20 23.63 12.61 -3.50
C MET A 20 22.91 12.00 -2.30
N PHE A 21 23.55 11.96 -1.13
CA PHE A 21 22.94 11.40 0.08
C PHE A 21 21.81 12.29 0.63
N LEU A 22 21.96 13.61 0.57
CA LEU A 22 20.92 14.56 0.95
C LEU A 22 19.77 14.58 -0.05
N GLY A 23 20.06 14.44 -1.35
CA GLY A 23 19.04 14.32 -2.40
C GLY A 23 18.20 13.05 -2.28
N ALA A 24 18.82 11.92 -1.92
CA ALA A 24 18.08 10.67 -1.69
C ALA A 24 17.16 10.72 -0.46
N LYS A 25 17.49 11.53 0.56
CA LYS A 25 16.67 11.70 1.77
C LYS A 25 15.43 12.57 1.55
N ASN A 26 15.44 13.41 0.53
CA ASN A 26 14.37 14.36 0.22
C ASN A 26 13.41 13.87 -0.87
N GLN A 27 13.38 12.57 -1.18
CA GLN A 27 12.31 12.05 -2.01
C GLN A 27 10.98 12.23 -1.24
N SER A 28 10.18 13.16 -1.69
CA SER A 28 8.81 13.33 -1.24
C SER A 28 8.12 11.95 -1.28
N LYS A 29 7.54 11.53 -0.15
CA LYS A 29 6.73 10.30 -0.08
C LYS A 29 5.50 10.37 -0.99
N ASN A 30 5.20 11.54 -1.54
CA ASN A 30 4.11 11.75 -2.46
C ASN A 30 4.64 11.69 -3.90
N LEU A 31 4.40 10.58 -4.57
CA LEU A 31 4.76 10.38 -5.98
C LEU A 31 3.87 11.19 -6.94
N GLY A 32 2.89 11.95 -6.41
CA GLY A 32 1.95 12.71 -7.21
C GLY A 32 1.00 11.79 -8.01
N HIS A 33 0.70 12.20 -9.24
CA HIS A 33 -0.15 11.42 -10.14
C HIS A 33 0.71 10.41 -10.91
N ILE A 34 0.42 9.11 -10.73
CA ILE A 34 1.10 8.01 -11.42
C ILE A 34 0.20 7.55 -12.57
N THR A 35 0.70 7.60 -13.81
CA THR A 35 0.03 7.03 -14.98
C THR A 35 0.81 5.82 -15.46
N VAL A 36 0.18 4.65 -15.44
CA VAL A 36 0.78 3.38 -15.88
C VAL A 36 -0.23 2.59 -16.70
N ASN A 37 0.23 1.72 -17.60
CA ASN A 37 -0.65 0.85 -18.38
C ASN A 37 -1.26 -0.28 -17.54
N SER A 38 -0.53 -0.75 -16.53
CA SER A 38 -0.99 -1.78 -15.61
C SER A 38 -0.26 -1.70 -14.27
N ILE A 39 -0.93 -2.13 -13.21
CA ILE A 39 -0.33 -2.37 -11.89
C ILE A 39 -0.58 -3.84 -11.57
N THR A 40 0.48 -4.60 -11.32
CA THR A 40 0.39 -5.97 -10.83
C THR A 40 0.80 -5.97 -9.36
N VAL A 41 -0.12 -6.40 -8.50
CA VAL A 41 0.14 -6.58 -7.07
C VAL A 41 0.28 -8.07 -6.83
N ILE A 42 1.47 -8.50 -6.43
CA ILE A 42 1.79 -9.90 -6.14
C ILE A 42 2.12 -10.05 -4.66
N ASP A 43 1.73 -11.20 -4.13
CA ASP A 43 2.14 -11.62 -2.81
C ASP A 43 3.61 -11.98 -2.77
N ASP A 44 4.29 -11.70 -1.66
CA ASP A 44 5.64 -12.19 -1.42
C ASP A 44 5.54 -13.64 -0.95
N VAL A 45 5.98 -14.57 -1.80
CA VAL A 45 5.88 -16.03 -1.60
C VAL A 45 6.60 -16.58 -0.36
N ASP A 46 7.25 -15.73 0.42
CA ASP A 46 8.07 -16.13 1.58
C ASP A 46 7.48 -15.66 2.93
N SER A 47 6.27 -15.13 2.93
CA SER A 47 5.60 -14.70 4.16
C SER A 47 4.24 -15.39 4.32
N ASP A 48 3.85 -15.66 5.56
CA ASP A 48 2.49 -16.08 5.94
C ASP A 48 1.42 -15.01 5.62
N ILE A 49 1.72 -14.05 4.74
CA ILE A 49 0.85 -12.96 4.33
C ILE A 49 0.06 -13.39 3.10
N GLN A 50 -1.21 -13.36 3.25
CA GLN A 50 -2.23 -13.89 2.36
C GLN A 50 -2.60 -12.85 1.31
N GLY A 51 -1.95 -12.89 0.15
CA GLY A 51 -2.34 -12.16 -1.04
C GLY A 51 -1.90 -10.69 -1.09
N GLY A 52 -1.95 -10.12 -2.29
CA GLY A 52 -1.60 -8.72 -2.53
C GLY A 52 -2.77 -7.77 -2.33
N TYR A 53 -2.53 -6.60 -1.73
CA TYR A 53 -3.53 -5.57 -1.48
C TYR A 53 -3.17 -4.23 -2.07
N ILE A 54 -4.21 -3.47 -2.44
CA ILE A 54 -4.15 -2.02 -2.61
C ILE A 54 -4.95 -1.42 -1.45
N SER A 55 -4.28 -0.71 -0.55
CA SER A 55 -4.91 -0.12 0.63
C SER A 55 -4.89 1.40 0.55
N THR A 56 -5.96 2.03 0.99
CA THR A 56 -6.06 3.48 1.13
C THR A 56 -6.20 3.89 2.58
N TYR A 57 -5.62 5.03 2.93
CA TYR A 57 -5.60 5.56 4.30
C TYR A 57 -6.05 7.01 4.30
N ASN A 58 -6.71 7.43 5.37
CA ASN A 58 -7.02 8.83 5.59
C ASN A 58 -5.78 9.61 6.08
N VAL A 59 -5.93 10.91 6.26
CA VAL A 59 -4.82 11.79 6.72
C VAL A 59 -4.33 11.49 8.15
N LYS A 60 -5.07 10.69 8.92
CA LYS A 60 -4.68 10.25 10.27
C LYS A 60 -3.94 8.91 10.25
N GLY A 61 -3.90 8.23 9.11
CA GLY A 61 -3.32 6.92 8.95
C GLY A 61 -4.30 5.76 9.22
N ASP A 62 -5.61 6.03 9.38
CA ASP A 62 -6.60 4.98 9.52
C ASP A 62 -6.90 4.37 8.15
N LEU A 63 -7.00 3.04 8.07
CA LEU A 63 -7.40 2.31 6.87
C LEU A 63 -8.83 2.70 6.46
N THR A 64 -9.04 2.99 5.18
CA THR A 64 -10.35 3.40 4.65
C THR A 64 -10.92 2.43 3.62
N ALA A 65 -10.09 1.80 2.81
CA ALA A 65 -10.50 0.76 1.89
C ALA A 65 -9.35 -0.17 1.52
N GLU A 66 -9.68 -1.40 1.16
CA GLU A 66 -8.76 -2.39 0.62
C GLU A 66 -9.37 -3.06 -0.61
N PHE A 67 -8.52 -3.39 -1.57
CA PHE A 67 -8.84 -4.20 -2.73
C PHE A 67 -7.72 -5.23 -2.91
N GLY A 68 -8.06 -6.50 -2.91
CA GLY A 68 -7.01 -7.54 -3.00
C GLY A 68 -7.54 -8.94 -2.84
N THR A 69 -6.76 -9.77 -2.20
CA THR A 69 -7.06 -11.17 -1.93
C THR A 69 -7.36 -11.34 -0.44
N ASP A 70 -8.47 -11.99 -0.10
CA ASP A 70 -8.84 -12.32 1.27
C ASP A 70 -8.09 -13.54 1.82
N ASP A 71 -8.27 -13.82 3.11
CA ASP A 71 -7.63 -14.94 3.81
C ASP A 71 -7.95 -16.33 3.21
N GLY A 72 -9.04 -16.44 2.46
CA GLY A 72 -9.43 -17.66 1.74
C GLY A 72 -8.85 -17.77 0.34
N GLY A 73 -8.07 -16.78 -0.11
CA GLY A 73 -7.52 -16.69 -1.46
C GLY A 73 -8.52 -16.17 -2.50
N GLY A 74 -9.67 -15.69 -2.09
CA GLY A 74 -10.67 -15.05 -2.93
C GLY A 74 -10.39 -13.56 -3.14
N GLY A 75 -10.91 -12.99 -4.24
CA GLY A 75 -10.84 -11.54 -4.45
C GLY A 75 -11.81 -10.79 -3.56
N SER A 76 -11.40 -9.64 -3.00
CA SER A 76 -12.24 -8.83 -2.12
C SER A 76 -12.07 -7.33 -2.30
N ILE A 77 -13.11 -6.59 -1.93
CA ILE A 77 -13.11 -5.14 -1.75
C ILE A 77 -13.77 -4.84 -0.41
N SER A 78 -13.06 -4.13 0.46
CA SER A 78 -13.57 -3.73 1.78
C SER A 78 -13.51 -2.22 1.96
N THR A 79 -14.45 -1.66 2.72
CA THR A 79 -14.41 -0.28 3.19
C THR A 79 -14.55 -0.23 4.71
N TYR A 80 -13.89 0.75 5.34
CA TYR A 80 -13.81 0.86 6.80
C TYR A 80 -14.24 2.26 7.26
N ASN A 81 -14.86 2.32 8.42
CA ASN A 81 -15.14 3.59 9.08
C ASN A 81 -13.93 4.06 9.91
N ALA A 82 -14.03 5.27 10.46
CA ALA A 82 -12.96 5.87 11.28
C ALA A 82 -12.64 5.11 12.58
N ASN A 83 -13.46 4.13 12.98
CA ASN A 83 -13.22 3.26 14.13
C ASN A 83 -12.61 1.91 13.73
N GLY A 84 -12.20 1.75 12.46
CA GLY A 84 -11.62 0.52 11.93
C GLY A 84 -12.63 -0.62 11.77
N LYS A 85 -13.94 -0.33 11.77
CA LYS A 85 -14.97 -1.33 11.50
C LYS A 85 -15.28 -1.39 10.02
N GLU A 86 -15.31 -2.60 9.46
CA GLU A 86 -15.73 -2.82 8.09
C GLU A 86 -17.20 -2.39 7.91
N THR A 87 -17.47 -1.63 6.86
CA THR A 87 -18.79 -1.07 6.56
C THR A 87 -19.42 -1.65 5.31
N ALA A 88 -18.60 -2.09 4.35
CA ALA A 88 -19.04 -2.84 3.20
C ALA A 88 -17.96 -3.83 2.77
N TYR A 89 -18.39 -4.98 2.32
CA TYR A 89 -17.56 -6.04 1.75
C TYR A 89 -18.19 -6.57 0.46
N LEU A 90 -17.38 -6.73 -0.56
CA LEU A 90 -17.70 -7.48 -1.77
C LEU A 90 -16.59 -8.50 -1.97
N GLY A 91 -16.92 -9.77 -2.07
CA GLY A 91 -15.88 -10.79 -2.16
C GLY A 91 -16.39 -12.17 -2.51
N THR A 92 -15.48 -13.13 -2.42
CA THR A 92 -15.74 -14.54 -2.67
C THR A 92 -15.82 -15.27 -1.33
N GLY A 93 -16.96 -15.86 -1.03
CA GLY A 93 -17.17 -16.64 0.20
C GLY A 93 -16.70 -18.08 0.10
N GLU A 94 -16.87 -18.82 1.19
CA GLU A 94 -16.63 -20.26 1.22
C GLU A 94 -17.46 -20.96 0.12
N GLY A 95 -16.81 -21.80 -0.66
CA GLY A 95 -17.44 -22.46 -1.79
C GLY A 95 -17.35 -21.71 -3.13
N GLY A 96 -16.68 -20.55 -3.18
CA GLY A 96 -16.41 -19.81 -4.40
C GLY A 96 -17.54 -18.91 -4.90
N ASN A 97 -18.59 -18.72 -4.11
CA ASN A 97 -19.73 -17.85 -4.46
C ASN A 97 -19.41 -16.39 -4.11
N GLY A 98 -19.77 -15.47 -5.00
CA GLY A 98 -19.66 -14.04 -4.73
C GLY A 98 -20.75 -13.54 -3.79
N PHE A 99 -20.43 -12.59 -2.91
CA PHE A 99 -21.42 -11.92 -2.07
C PHE A 99 -21.06 -10.46 -1.82
N ILE A 100 -22.08 -9.70 -1.42
CA ILE A 100 -21.95 -8.32 -0.95
C ILE A 100 -22.61 -8.25 0.42
N SER A 101 -21.92 -7.64 1.38
CA SER A 101 -22.51 -7.31 2.68
C SER A 101 -22.26 -5.87 3.07
N THR A 102 -23.14 -5.34 3.92
CA THR A 102 -22.95 -4.03 4.55
C THR A 102 -23.13 -4.16 6.05
N SER A 103 -22.43 -3.33 6.80
CA SER A 103 -22.47 -3.29 8.24
C SER A 103 -22.71 -1.87 8.77
N ASN A 104 -23.35 -1.76 9.93
CA ASN A 104 -23.49 -0.48 10.60
C ASN A 104 -22.18 -0.04 11.27
N ALA A 105 -22.19 1.14 11.89
CA ALA A 105 -21.00 1.72 12.54
C ALA A 105 -20.40 0.87 13.67
N ASN A 106 -21.17 -0.08 14.21
CA ASN A 106 -20.73 -1.00 15.28
C ASN A 106 -20.22 -2.34 14.74
N GLY A 107 -20.19 -2.53 13.40
CA GLY A 107 -19.77 -3.77 12.75
C GLY A 107 -20.86 -4.85 12.71
N LYS A 108 -22.12 -4.50 12.96
CA LYS A 108 -23.23 -5.45 12.80
C LYS A 108 -23.74 -5.42 11.37
N GLU A 109 -23.81 -6.58 10.72
CA GLU A 109 -24.37 -6.71 9.38
C GLU A 109 -25.78 -6.16 9.29
N THR A 110 -26.06 -5.41 8.23
CA THR A 110 -27.33 -4.74 7.94
C THR A 110 -27.97 -5.22 6.65
N ALA A 111 -27.20 -5.69 5.70
CA ALA A 111 -27.67 -6.30 4.48
C ALA A 111 -26.66 -7.32 3.96
N TYR A 112 -27.18 -8.36 3.31
CA TYR A 112 -26.41 -9.41 2.67
C TYR A 112 -27.06 -9.76 1.33
N LEU A 113 -26.25 -9.87 0.27
CA LEU A 113 -26.63 -10.35 -1.04
C LEU A 113 -25.62 -11.42 -1.48
N GLY A 114 -26.06 -12.64 -1.51
CA GLY A 114 -25.22 -13.80 -1.89
C GLY A 114 -26.08 -15.07 -1.90
N THR A 115 -25.44 -16.18 -2.27
CA THR A 115 -26.09 -17.52 -2.31
C THR A 115 -25.43 -18.47 -1.33
#